data_a80818b59868bc1bd06a3d605a05803f
#
_entry.id   a80818b59868bc1bd06a3d605a05803f
#
_cell.length_a   1.000
_cell.length_b   1.000
_cell.length_c   1.000
_cell.angle_alpha   90.00
_cell.angle_beta   90.00
_cell.angle_gamma   90.00
#
_symmetry.space_group_name_H-M   'P 1'
#
loop_
_entity.id
_entity.type
_entity.pdbx_description
1 polymer ?
#
loop_
_entity_poly.entity_id
_entity_poly.type
_entity_poly.pdbx_seq_one_letter_code
_entity_poly.pdbx_strand_id
1 'polypeptide(L)'
;MRKLLIYLRDYKKECVLAPLFKLLEASFELIVPLVMAAIIDKGIAVSDRPYIFRMGGVLVLLALIGLTCSITAQFFAAKAAVGFSTKLRYALFSHIESLSFSEMDTIGTSTLITRMTSDINQVQSGVNMVLRLFLRSPFIVFGAMVMAFTVNVKAALVFVVTIPLLSVVVFSVMAASIPLFKKVQNGLDQVLGHTRENLEGARVIRAFNKEEQEQKEFYESNGFLTNMQMIVGRISTLMNPLTYIIINCAILAVIWIGGKQVYGGIITQGEVVALVNYMSQILVELVKLANLIVNINKSIACGNRIQEVFEIQSSIESGSKEADAAVEKDAPAVEFSHVSMSYAGSAEESLTDIDFTVKKGQTIGIIGGTGSGKSSVVNLIPRFYDVSKGCVRVDGRDVKDYDLVTLRDKIGVVMQKAVLFQGTIEENLRWGNPDATEEELWKAIEVAQATDVVEGKEGKLSYMVEQGGRNLSGGQKQRLTIARAVVKDPDILILDDSASALDFATDAKLRSALRNLQGNKTIFIVSQRTSSIQFADQIIVMDDGQAVGIGTHEQLLENCEIYREIYESQFKKEDLQKQKGGAF
;
A
#
# COMPACT_ATOMS: atom_id res chain seq x y z
N MET A 1 -16.28 3.12 3.33
CA MET A 1 -16.34 4.33 2.47
C MET A 1 -17.00 5.54 3.12
N ARG A 2 -18.20 5.43 3.77
CA ARG A 2 -18.92 6.58 4.35
C ARG A 2 -18.09 7.37 5.38
N LYS A 3 -17.32 6.68 6.22
CA LYS A 3 -16.42 7.31 7.21
C LYS A 3 -15.30 8.14 6.56
N LEU A 4 -14.83 7.74 5.37
CA LEU A 4 -13.77 8.46 4.66
C LEU A 4 -14.22 9.81 4.09
N LEU A 5 -15.53 10.02 3.90
CA LEU A 5 -16.06 11.30 3.40
C LEU A 5 -15.80 12.48 4.34
N ILE A 6 -15.38 12.22 5.58
CA ILE A 6 -14.97 13.28 6.52
C ILE A 6 -13.84 14.14 5.94
N TYR A 7 -12.95 13.56 5.14
CA TYR A 7 -11.85 14.28 4.49
C TYR A 7 -12.29 15.23 3.37
N LEU A 8 -13.58 15.17 2.94
CA LEU A 8 -14.19 16.16 2.03
C LEU A 8 -14.72 17.39 2.77
N ARG A 9 -14.77 17.37 4.09
CA ARG A 9 -15.42 18.43 4.88
C ARG A 9 -14.86 19.82 4.62
N ASP A 10 -13.57 19.92 4.33
CA ASP A 10 -12.91 21.21 4.07
C ASP A 10 -13.13 21.71 2.64
N TYR A 11 -13.64 20.85 1.76
CA TYR A 11 -13.91 21.12 0.35
C TYR A 11 -15.42 21.24 0.06
N LYS A 12 -16.23 21.61 1.06
CA LYS A 12 -17.71 21.73 0.90
C LYS A 12 -18.11 22.68 -0.20
N LYS A 13 -17.41 23.81 -0.33
CA LYS A 13 -17.69 24.81 -1.37
C LYS A 13 -17.46 24.22 -2.76
N GLU A 14 -16.35 23.53 -2.95
CA GLU A 14 -15.99 22.88 -4.19
C GLU A 14 -16.96 21.74 -4.53
N CYS A 15 -17.38 20.96 -3.54
CA CYS A 15 -18.35 19.89 -3.70
C CYS A 15 -19.74 20.37 -4.12
N VAL A 16 -20.10 21.61 -3.82
CA VAL A 16 -21.37 22.23 -4.27
C VAL A 16 -21.19 22.95 -5.61
N LEU A 17 -20.11 23.72 -5.76
CA LEU A 17 -19.87 24.52 -6.97
C LEU A 17 -19.63 23.65 -8.20
N ALA A 18 -18.89 22.54 -8.07
CA ALA A 18 -18.59 21.69 -9.20
C ALA A 18 -19.85 21.08 -9.85
N PRO A 19 -20.78 20.42 -9.13
CA PRO A 19 -22.03 19.97 -9.70
C PRO A 19 -22.93 21.11 -10.19
N LEU A 20 -22.94 22.26 -9.49
CA LEU A 20 -23.77 23.42 -9.89
C LEU A 20 -23.35 23.94 -11.27
N PHE A 21 -22.07 24.21 -11.49
CA PHE A 21 -21.58 24.64 -12.80
C PHE A 21 -21.75 23.58 -13.87
N LYS A 22 -21.70 22.28 -13.49
CA LYS A 22 -21.93 21.18 -14.42
C LYS A 22 -23.40 21.05 -14.82
N LEU A 23 -24.33 21.33 -13.92
CA LEU A 23 -25.76 21.41 -14.22
C LEU A 23 -26.09 22.65 -15.06
N LEU A 24 -25.43 23.77 -14.79
CA LEU A 24 -25.59 25.00 -15.58
C LEU A 24 -25.13 24.78 -17.04
N GLU A 25 -23.96 24.15 -17.24
CA GLU A 25 -23.48 23.71 -18.56
C GLU A 25 -24.52 22.84 -19.26
N ALA A 26 -25.04 21.82 -18.57
CA ALA A 26 -26.06 20.91 -19.11
C ALA A 26 -27.34 21.64 -19.49
N SER A 27 -27.74 22.67 -18.73
CA SER A 27 -28.91 23.51 -19.06
C SER A 27 -28.71 24.27 -20.36
N PHE A 28 -27.53 24.86 -20.59
CA PHE A 28 -27.23 25.51 -21.86
C PHE A 28 -27.18 24.52 -23.03
N GLU A 29 -26.63 23.34 -22.81
CA GLU A 29 -26.58 22.26 -23.82
C GLU A 29 -27.99 21.84 -24.27
N LEU A 30 -28.97 21.81 -23.37
CA LEU A 30 -30.39 21.51 -23.68
C LEU A 30 -31.07 22.63 -24.49
N ILE A 31 -30.58 23.86 -24.47
CA ILE A 31 -31.12 24.98 -25.25
C ILE A 31 -30.63 24.93 -26.70
N VAL A 32 -29.46 24.38 -26.97
CA VAL A 32 -28.84 24.36 -28.32
C VAL A 32 -29.78 23.78 -29.39
N PRO A 33 -30.49 22.63 -29.22
CA PRO A 33 -31.38 22.11 -30.22
C PRO A 33 -32.55 23.04 -30.57
N LEU A 34 -33.06 23.83 -29.62
CA LEU A 34 -34.13 24.81 -29.87
C LEU A 34 -33.62 26.00 -30.71
N VAL A 35 -32.40 26.47 -30.44
CA VAL A 35 -31.77 27.53 -31.25
C VAL A 35 -31.52 27.03 -32.66
N MET A 36 -31.11 25.78 -32.82
CA MET A 36 -30.97 25.13 -34.14
C MET A 36 -32.30 25.07 -34.85
N ALA A 37 -33.39 24.69 -34.17
CA ALA A 37 -34.74 24.71 -34.72
C ALA A 37 -35.12 26.09 -35.23
N ALA A 38 -34.89 27.14 -34.43
CA ALA A 38 -35.17 28.52 -34.83
C ALA A 38 -34.36 28.98 -36.05
N ILE A 39 -33.09 28.55 -36.18
CA ILE A 39 -32.27 28.83 -37.38
C ILE A 39 -32.90 28.17 -38.62
N ILE A 40 -33.36 26.91 -38.51
CA ILE A 40 -33.96 26.21 -39.62
C ILE A 40 -35.25 26.87 -40.04
N ASP A 41 -36.14 27.16 -39.09
CA ASP A 41 -37.52 27.59 -39.37
C ASP A 41 -37.62 29.07 -39.75
N LYS A 42 -36.89 29.96 -39.07
CA LYS A 42 -36.98 31.42 -39.26
C LYS A 42 -35.83 31.99 -40.05
N GLY A 43 -34.74 31.23 -40.18
CA GLY A 43 -33.55 31.64 -40.94
C GLY A 43 -33.53 31.05 -42.35
N ILE A 44 -33.40 29.69 -42.40
CA ILE A 44 -33.20 28.99 -43.66
C ILE A 44 -34.47 28.94 -44.48
N ALA A 45 -35.61 28.57 -43.87
CA ALA A 45 -36.88 28.42 -44.57
C ALA A 45 -37.36 29.77 -45.17
N VAL A 46 -37.06 30.89 -44.54
CA VAL A 46 -37.44 32.24 -44.99
C VAL A 46 -36.29 32.94 -45.73
N SER A 47 -35.11 32.31 -45.86
CA SER A 47 -33.89 32.89 -46.46
C SER A 47 -33.41 34.18 -45.80
N ASP A 48 -33.68 34.38 -44.49
CA ASP A 48 -33.22 35.53 -43.70
C ASP A 48 -31.78 35.35 -43.22
N ARG A 49 -30.82 35.79 -44.03
CA ARG A 49 -29.38 35.76 -43.69
C ARG A 49 -29.03 36.48 -42.39
N PRO A 50 -29.51 37.74 -42.14
CA PRO A 50 -29.24 38.42 -40.88
C PRO A 50 -29.67 37.65 -39.65
N TYR A 51 -30.85 36.95 -39.70
CA TYR A 51 -31.34 36.12 -38.62
C TYR A 51 -30.41 34.93 -38.36
N ILE A 52 -29.92 34.27 -39.44
CA ILE A 52 -28.99 33.13 -39.34
C ILE A 52 -27.72 33.56 -38.64
N PHE A 53 -27.10 34.69 -39.05
CA PHE A 53 -25.88 35.19 -38.41
C PHE A 53 -26.11 35.58 -36.94
N ARG A 54 -27.25 36.18 -36.59
CA ARG A 54 -27.60 36.54 -35.22
C ARG A 54 -27.75 35.31 -34.35
N MET A 55 -28.51 34.31 -34.79
CA MET A 55 -28.69 33.06 -34.04
C MET A 55 -27.40 32.21 -34.02
N GLY A 56 -26.57 32.22 -35.06
CA GLY A 56 -25.24 31.66 -35.06
C GLY A 56 -24.34 32.30 -33.97
N GLY A 57 -24.44 33.65 -33.82
CA GLY A 57 -23.78 34.35 -32.70
C GLY A 57 -24.28 33.89 -31.33
N VAL A 58 -25.59 33.59 -31.19
CA VAL A 58 -26.15 33.04 -29.94
C VAL A 58 -25.58 31.65 -29.67
N LEU A 59 -25.43 30.77 -30.67
CA LEU A 59 -24.81 29.45 -30.50
C LEU A 59 -23.37 29.55 -30.05
N VAL A 60 -22.59 30.46 -30.64
CA VAL A 60 -21.22 30.73 -30.22
C VAL A 60 -21.16 31.24 -28.77
N LEU A 61 -22.07 32.13 -28.40
CA LEU A 61 -22.17 32.67 -27.03
C LEU A 61 -22.51 31.55 -26.05
N LEU A 62 -23.51 30.67 -26.35
CA LEU A 62 -23.85 29.54 -25.54
C LEU A 62 -22.68 28.54 -25.39
N ALA A 63 -21.92 28.33 -26.47
CA ALA A 63 -20.73 27.48 -26.44
C ALA A 63 -19.64 28.06 -25.53
N LEU A 64 -19.39 29.35 -25.58
CA LEU A 64 -18.40 30.05 -24.72
C LEU A 64 -18.83 30.03 -23.25
N ILE A 65 -20.09 30.26 -22.94
CA ILE A 65 -20.63 30.15 -21.57
C ILE A 65 -20.52 28.71 -21.09
N GLY A 66 -20.92 27.73 -21.91
CA GLY A 66 -20.80 26.31 -21.60
C GLY A 66 -19.37 25.88 -21.34
N LEU A 67 -18.43 26.35 -22.16
CA LEU A 67 -17.00 26.10 -21.98
C LEU A 67 -16.49 26.66 -20.64
N THR A 68 -16.86 27.90 -20.32
CA THR A 68 -16.47 28.54 -19.05
C THR A 68 -17.03 27.76 -17.85
N CYS A 69 -18.30 27.38 -17.90
CA CYS A 69 -18.94 26.54 -16.87
C CYS A 69 -18.24 25.18 -16.74
N SER A 70 -17.90 24.56 -17.88
CA SER A 70 -17.22 23.25 -17.90
C SER A 70 -15.83 23.31 -17.26
N ILE A 71 -15.02 24.31 -17.63
CA ILE A 71 -13.68 24.52 -17.06
C ILE A 71 -13.78 24.78 -15.54
N THR A 72 -14.70 25.64 -15.13
CA THR A 72 -14.91 25.97 -13.72
C THR A 72 -15.37 24.74 -12.91
N ALA A 73 -16.30 23.97 -13.44
CA ALA A 73 -16.76 22.72 -12.82
C ALA A 73 -15.60 21.72 -12.68
N GLN A 74 -14.79 21.57 -13.75
CA GLN A 74 -13.65 20.68 -13.77
C GLN A 74 -12.61 21.10 -12.72
N PHE A 75 -12.31 22.38 -12.63
CA PHE A 75 -11.37 22.93 -11.65
C PHE A 75 -11.80 22.62 -10.20
N PHE A 76 -13.06 22.92 -9.85
CA PHE A 76 -13.55 22.67 -8.49
C PHE A 76 -13.64 21.17 -8.18
N ALA A 77 -14.06 20.34 -9.12
CA ALA A 77 -14.12 18.89 -8.94
C ALA A 77 -12.70 18.31 -8.74
N ALA A 78 -11.73 18.74 -9.56
CA ALA A 78 -10.34 18.30 -9.43
C ALA A 78 -9.74 18.75 -8.09
N LYS A 79 -9.94 20.02 -7.70
CA LYS A 79 -9.46 20.57 -6.43
C LYS A 79 -10.01 19.79 -5.23
N ALA A 80 -11.31 19.47 -5.22
CA ALA A 80 -11.92 18.67 -4.16
C ALA A 80 -11.38 17.23 -4.14
N ALA A 81 -11.30 16.57 -5.29
CA ALA A 81 -10.85 15.19 -5.39
C ALA A 81 -9.36 15.02 -5.03
N VAL A 82 -8.49 15.90 -5.51
CA VAL A 82 -7.06 15.90 -5.18
C VAL A 82 -6.85 16.25 -3.70
N GLY A 83 -7.50 17.30 -3.20
CA GLY A 83 -7.40 17.67 -1.79
C GLY A 83 -7.89 16.58 -0.85
N PHE A 84 -8.99 15.91 -1.19
CA PHE A 84 -9.48 14.74 -0.49
C PHE A 84 -8.43 13.62 -0.45
N SER A 85 -7.87 13.23 -1.61
CA SER A 85 -6.90 12.14 -1.69
C SER A 85 -5.60 12.46 -0.95
N THR A 86 -5.16 13.71 -0.96
CA THR A 86 -3.98 14.17 -0.21
C THR A 86 -4.17 13.99 1.29
N LYS A 87 -5.33 14.43 1.82
CA LYS A 87 -5.66 14.26 3.24
C LYS A 87 -5.82 12.80 3.63
N LEU A 88 -6.49 12.02 2.78
CA LEU A 88 -6.68 10.59 3.01
C LEU A 88 -5.33 9.85 3.03
N ARG A 89 -4.41 10.20 2.10
CA ARG A 89 -3.08 9.60 2.04
C ARG A 89 -2.26 9.94 3.28
N TYR A 90 -2.28 11.20 3.72
CA TYR A 90 -1.60 11.61 4.94
C TYR A 90 -2.15 10.88 6.18
N ALA A 91 -3.47 10.84 6.32
CA ALA A 91 -4.11 10.16 7.46
C ALA A 91 -3.84 8.65 7.45
N LEU A 92 -3.89 7.99 6.27
CA LEU A 92 -3.59 6.58 6.16
C LEU A 92 -2.13 6.28 6.47
N PHE A 93 -1.19 7.10 6.00
CA PHE A 93 0.22 6.95 6.32
C PHE A 93 0.47 7.10 7.82
N SER A 94 -0.06 8.15 8.43
CA SER A 94 0.06 8.36 9.88
C SER A 94 -0.54 7.21 10.70
N HIS A 95 -1.64 6.63 10.22
CA HIS A 95 -2.24 5.46 10.87
C HIS A 95 -1.36 4.22 10.74
N ILE A 96 -0.81 3.95 9.54
CA ILE A 96 0.11 2.83 9.30
C ILE A 96 1.34 2.93 10.21
N GLU A 97 1.93 4.12 10.36
CA GLU A 97 3.09 4.36 11.25
C GLU A 97 2.76 4.14 12.74
N SER A 98 1.48 4.20 13.11
CA SER A 98 1.03 3.93 14.48
C SER A 98 0.74 2.45 14.77
N LEU A 99 0.72 1.59 13.75
CA LEU A 99 0.49 0.15 13.91
C LEU A 99 1.72 -0.54 14.49
N SER A 100 1.49 -1.62 15.22
CA SER A 100 2.58 -2.48 15.69
C SER A 100 3.07 -3.42 14.58
N PHE A 101 4.22 -4.07 14.81
CA PHE A 101 4.75 -5.06 13.87
C PHE A 101 3.79 -6.22 13.63
N SER A 102 3.03 -6.62 14.64
CA SER A 102 2.05 -7.72 14.53
C SER A 102 0.98 -7.45 13.48
N GLU A 103 0.41 -6.23 13.46
CA GLU A 103 -0.56 -5.82 12.45
C GLU A 103 0.09 -5.64 11.09
N MET A 104 1.30 -5.07 11.03
CA MET A 104 2.03 -4.89 9.78
C MET A 104 2.38 -6.23 9.11
N ASP A 105 2.78 -7.24 9.90
CA ASP A 105 3.07 -8.58 9.41
C ASP A 105 1.79 -9.27 8.91
N THR A 106 0.68 -9.11 9.62
CA THR A 106 -0.62 -9.68 9.24
C THR A 106 -1.16 -9.10 7.94
N ILE A 107 -1.07 -7.78 7.75
CA ILE A 107 -1.58 -7.09 6.55
C ILE A 107 -0.63 -7.29 5.37
N GLY A 108 0.66 -7.26 5.64
CA GLY A 108 1.73 -7.31 4.65
C GLY A 108 2.01 -5.96 3.97
N THR A 109 3.30 -5.62 3.84
CA THR A 109 3.77 -4.34 3.29
C THR A 109 3.29 -4.09 1.85
N SER A 110 3.21 -5.13 1.01
CA SER A 110 2.73 -5.01 -0.38
C SER A 110 1.26 -4.57 -0.44
N THR A 111 0.44 -5.07 0.48
CA THR A 111 -0.97 -4.66 0.61
C THR A 111 -1.06 -3.21 1.00
N LEU A 112 -0.32 -2.77 2.03
CA LEU A 112 -0.30 -1.38 2.49
C LEU A 112 0.13 -0.41 1.37
N ILE A 113 1.16 -0.74 0.60
CA ILE A 113 1.59 0.04 -0.57
C ILE A 113 0.46 0.15 -1.59
N THR A 114 -0.26 -0.94 -1.87
CA THR A 114 -1.41 -0.93 -2.80
C THR A 114 -2.53 -0.02 -2.31
N ARG A 115 -2.83 -0.04 -0.98
CA ARG A 115 -3.83 0.87 -0.37
C ARG A 115 -3.41 2.33 -0.51
N MET A 116 -2.14 2.64 -0.24
CA MET A 116 -1.57 4.00 -0.32
C MET A 116 -1.52 4.58 -1.73
N THR A 117 -1.39 3.73 -2.74
CA THR A 117 -1.20 4.15 -4.14
C THR A 117 -2.46 3.90 -4.97
N SER A 118 -2.68 2.67 -5.41
CA SER A 118 -3.73 2.30 -6.36
C SER A 118 -5.14 2.57 -5.84
N ASP A 119 -5.43 2.15 -4.59
CA ASP A 119 -6.76 2.29 -4.03
C ASP A 119 -7.14 3.76 -3.77
N ILE A 120 -6.23 4.56 -3.23
CA ILE A 120 -6.49 6.01 -3.04
C ILE A 120 -6.69 6.71 -4.39
N ASN A 121 -5.90 6.39 -5.42
CA ASN A 121 -6.07 6.97 -6.75
C ASN A 121 -7.43 6.60 -7.37
N GLN A 122 -7.88 5.37 -7.18
CA GLN A 122 -9.21 4.93 -7.66
C GLN A 122 -10.34 5.66 -6.91
N VAL A 123 -10.21 5.87 -5.60
CA VAL A 123 -11.19 6.63 -4.81
C VAL A 123 -11.19 8.12 -5.25
N GLN A 124 -10.00 8.71 -5.48
CA GLN A 124 -9.89 10.06 -6.02
C GLN A 124 -10.62 10.22 -7.36
N SER A 125 -10.40 9.28 -8.29
CA SER A 125 -11.10 9.25 -9.57
C SER A 125 -12.61 9.13 -9.39
N GLY A 126 -13.07 8.28 -8.47
CA GLY A 126 -14.49 8.15 -8.16
C GLY A 126 -15.11 9.43 -7.63
N VAL A 127 -14.46 10.09 -6.69
CA VAL A 127 -14.92 11.39 -6.15
C VAL A 127 -15.01 12.44 -7.26
N ASN A 128 -13.97 12.53 -8.11
CA ASN A 128 -13.99 13.45 -9.26
C ASN A 128 -15.16 13.17 -10.21
N MET A 129 -15.39 11.89 -10.56
CA MET A 129 -16.46 11.48 -11.45
C MET A 129 -17.85 11.76 -10.85
N VAL A 130 -18.03 11.50 -9.55
CA VAL A 130 -19.28 11.80 -8.86
C VAL A 130 -19.60 13.29 -8.92
N LEU A 131 -18.64 14.15 -8.60
CA LEU A 131 -18.83 15.60 -8.60
C LEU A 131 -19.13 16.18 -9.98
N ARG A 132 -18.66 15.54 -11.04
CA ARG A 132 -18.82 16.03 -12.42
C ARG A 132 -19.99 15.43 -13.18
N LEU A 133 -20.21 14.13 -13.06
CA LEU A 133 -21.06 13.39 -14.00
C LEU A 133 -22.30 12.80 -13.37
N PHE A 134 -22.30 12.53 -12.06
CA PHE A 134 -23.37 11.79 -11.41
C PHE A 134 -24.73 12.51 -11.49
N LEU A 135 -24.75 13.83 -11.31
CA LEU A 135 -25.98 14.61 -11.44
C LEU A 135 -26.23 15.06 -12.88
N ARG A 136 -25.18 15.26 -13.68
CA ARG A 136 -25.30 15.75 -15.06
C ARG A 136 -26.03 14.79 -15.97
N SER A 137 -25.65 13.49 -15.97
CA SER A 137 -26.22 12.54 -16.92
C SER A 137 -27.73 12.31 -16.71
N PRO A 138 -28.24 12.06 -15.49
CA PRO A 138 -29.68 12.03 -15.26
C PRO A 138 -30.37 13.35 -15.62
N PHE A 139 -29.75 14.49 -15.29
CA PHE A 139 -30.31 15.81 -15.59
C PHE A 139 -30.51 16.04 -17.09
N ILE A 140 -29.54 15.63 -17.93
CA ILE A 140 -29.68 15.74 -19.40
C ILE A 140 -30.74 14.78 -19.91
N VAL A 141 -30.79 13.53 -19.42
CA VAL A 141 -31.80 12.54 -19.88
C VAL A 141 -33.21 13.02 -19.57
N PHE A 142 -33.46 13.41 -18.33
CA PHE A 142 -34.80 13.94 -17.95
C PHE A 142 -35.06 15.31 -18.55
N GLY A 143 -34.03 16.18 -18.61
CA GLY A 143 -34.16 17.50 -19.22
C GLY A 143 -34.50 17.43 -20.72
N ALA A 144 -33.82 16.57 -21.48
CA ALA A 144 -34.14 16.35 -22.89
C ALA A 144 -35.57 15.81 -23.09
N MET A 145 -36.01 14.93 -22.20
CA MET A 145 -37.42 14.46 -22.23
C MET A 145 -38.39 15.61 -21.96
N VAL A 146 -38.16 16.43 -20.94
CA VAL A 146 -39.01 17.61 -20.64
C VAL A 146 -38.99 18.59 -21.82
N MET A 147 -37.82 18.87 -22.39
CA MET A 147 -37.73 19.75 -23.57
C MET A 147 -38.47 19.17 -24.77
N ALA A 148 -38.45 17.84 -24.97
CA ALA A 148 -39.23 17.22 -26.02
C ALA A 148 -40.76 17.40 -25.80
N PHE A 149 -41.23 17.33 -24.54
CA PHE A 149 -42.63 17.61 -24.21
C PHE A 149 -43.05 19.07 -24.45
N THR A 150 -42.13 20.03 -24.25
CA THR A 150 -42.41 21.44 -24.56
C THR A 150 -42.51 21.71 -26.05
N VAL A 151 -41.81 20.92 -26.88
CA VAL A 151 -41.92 21.00 -28.35
C VAL A 151 -43.20 20.35 -28.84
N ASN A 152 -43.43 19.07 -28.52
CA ASN A 152 -44.63 18.38 -28.93
C ASN A 152 -44.94 17.13 -28.09
N VAL A 153 -46.13 17.09 -27.48
CA VAL A 153 -46.55 16.00 -26.59
C VAL A 153 -46.62 14.63 -27.30
N LYS A 154 -47.16 14.58 -28.53
CA LYS A 154 -47.34 13.32 -29.26
C LYS A 154 -45.99 12.72 -29.69
N ALA A 155 -45.07 13.54 -30.16
CA ALA A 155 -43.72 13.09 -30.52
C ALA A 155 -42.89 12.75 -29.26
N ALA A 156 -43.14 13.45 -28.15
CA ALA A 156 -42.46 13.20 -26.88
C ALA A 156 -42.83 11.85 -26.22
N LEU A 157 -44.01 11.28 -26.53
CA LEU A 157 -44.36 9.93 -26.05
C LEU A 157 -43.41 8.85 -26.54
N VAL A 158 -42.74 9.05 -27.68
CA VAL A 158 -41.67 8.14 -28.14
C VAL A 158 -40.52 8.06 -27.12
N PHE A 159 -40.18 9.19 -26.49
CA PHE A 159 -39.13 9.22 -25.47
C PHE A 159 -39.50 8.43 -24.22
N VAL A 160 -40.75 8.49 -23.80
CA VAL A 160 -41.26 7.76 -22.64
C VAL A 160 -41.11 6.24 -22.81
N VAL A 161 -41.24 5.74 -24.04
CA VAL A 161 -41.02 4.32 -24.37
C VAL A 161 -39.56 4.01 -24.58
N THR A 162 -38.81 4.88 -25.26
CA THR A 162 -37.42 4.63 -25.65
C THR A 162 -36.49 4.66 -24.46
N ILE A 163 -36.64 5.61 -23.52
CA ILE A 163 -35.72 5.74 -22.36
C ILE A 163 -35.75 4.48 -21.48
N PRO A 164 -36.90 3.95 -21.03
CA PRO A 164 -36.92 2.69 -20.28
C PRO A 164 -36.35 1.50 -21.08
N LEU A 165 -36.69 1.40 -22.37
CA LEU A 165 -36.22 0.32 -23.22
C LEU A 165 -34.67 0.34 -23.35
N LEU A 166 -34.09 1.50 -23.63
CA LEU A 166 -32.64 1.69 -23.65
C LEU A 166 -32.01 1.39 -22.28
N SER A 167 -32.63 1.86 -21.19
CA SER A 167 -32.16 1.60 -19.84
C SER A 167 -32.14 0.10 -19.54
N VAL A 168 -33.20 -0.63 -19.87
CA VAL A 168 -33.24 -2.09 -19.69
C VAL A 168 -32.12 -2.78 -20.46
N VAL A 169 -31.90 -2.43 -21.72
CA VAL A 169 -30.81 -3.03 -22.52
C VAL A 169 -29.43 -2.72 -21.93
N VAL A 170 -29.16 -1.44 -21.67
CA VAL A 170 -27.83 -1.00 -21.15
C VAL A 170 -27.54 -1.65 -19.81
N PHE A 171 -28.48 -1.60 -18.86
CA PHE A 171 -28.27 -2.17 -17.53
C PHE A 171 -28.26 -3.70 -17.53
N SER A 172 -29.02 -4.37 -18.40
CA SER A 172 -28.98 -5.84 -18.53
C SER A 172 -27.67 -6.34 -19.08
N VAL A 173 -27.17 -5.72 -20.15
CA VAL A 173 -25.83 -6.06 -20.71
C VAL A 173 -24.73 -5.79 -19.68
N MET A 174 -24.82 -4.67 -18.96
CA MET A 174 -23.85 -4.34 -17.91
C MET A 174 -23.90 -5.34 -16.75
N ALA A 175 -25.09 -5.69 -16.26
CA ALA A 175 -25.28 -6.67 -15.18
C ALA A 175 -24.74 -8.05 -15.56
N ALA A 176 -24.93 -8.48 -16.82
CA ALA A 176 -24.36 -9.72 -17.34
C ALA A 176 -22.84 -9.66 -17.49
N SER A 177 -22.29 -8.49 -17.85
CA SER A 177 -20.85 -8.33 -18.08
C SER A 177 -20.03 -8.23 -16.79
N ILE A 178 -20.55 -7.63 -15.72
CA ILE A 178 -19.82 -7.42 -14.44
C ILE A 178 -19.24 -8.72 -13.86
N PRO A 179 -20.00 -9.83 -13.67
CA PRO A 179 -19.46 -11.06 -13.12
C PRO A 179 -18.45 -11.73 -14.04
N LEU A 180 -18.60 -11.54 -15.35
CA LEU A 180 -17.67 -12.07 -16.33
C LEU A 180 -16.34 -11.28 -16.34
N PHE A 181 -16.40 -9.96 -16.20
CA PHE A 181 -15.17 -9.14 -15.99
C PHE A 181 -14.40 -9.57 -14.75
N LYS A 182 -15.10 -9.97 -13.68
CA LYS A 182 -14.44 -10.52 -12.49
C LYS A 182 -13.72 -11.84 -12.78
N LYS A 183 -14.30 -12.72 -13.61
CA LYS A 183 -13.64 -13.95 -14.07
C LYS A 183 -12.42 -13.66 -14.94
N VAL A 184 -12.51 -12.68 -15.82
CA VAL A 184 -11.36 -12.20 -16.63
C VAL A 184 -10.24 -11.70 -15.73
N GLN A 185 -10.58 -10.90 -14.70
CA GLN A 185 -9.59 -10.39 -13.75
C GLN A 185 -8.89 -11.53 -13.00
N ASN A 186 -9.65 -12.51 -12.50
CA ASN A 186 -9.06 -13.67 -11.82
C ASN A 186 -8.15 -14.49 -12.77
N GLY A 187 -8.55 -14.66 -14.02
CA GLY A 187 -7.71 -15.33 -15.03
C GLY A 187 -6.43 -14.54 -15.33
N LEU A 188 -6.52 -13.20 -15.37
CA LEU A 188 -5.33 -12.35 -15.53
C LEU A 188 -4.39 -12.47 -14.33
N ASP A 189 -4.93 -12.49 -13.11
CA ASP A 189 -4.13 -12.64 -11.90
C ASP A 189 -3.42 -14.00 -11.87
N GLN A 190 -4.04 -15.08 -12.36
CA GLN A 190 -3.39 -16.39 -12.55
C GLN A 190 -2.24 -16.33 -13.55
N VAL A 191 -2.46 -15.76 -14.75
CA VAL A 191 -1.40 -15.60 -15.76
C VAL A 191 -0.23 -14.76 -15.21
N LEU A 192 -0.52 -13.67 -14.48
CA LEU A 192 0.50 -12.86 -13.83
C LEU A 192 1.24 -13.64 -12.73
N GLY A 193 0.54 -14.48 -11.96
CA GLY A 193 1.12 -15.39 -10.96
C GLY A 193 2.14 -16.33 -11.60
N HIS A 194 1.72 -17.10 -12.60
CA HIS A 194 2.62 -17.99 -13.35
C HIS A 194 3.81 -17.23 -13.96
N THR A 195 3.57 -16.03 -14.54
CA THR A 195 4.66 -15.22 -15.10
C THR A 195 5.68 -14.85 -14.04
N ARG A 196 5.23 -14.43 -12.85
CA ARG A 196 6.11 -14.05 -11.73
C ARG A 196 6.93 -15.24 -11.24
N GLU A 197 6.26 -16.37 -10.98
CA GLU A 197 6.91 -17.61 -10.54
C GLU A 197 7.95 -18.09 -11.55
N ASN A 198 7.63 -18.05 -12.85
CA ASN A 198 8.56 -18.43 -13.92
C ASN A 198 9.78 -17.49 -14.01
N LEU A 199 9.58 -16.18 -13.82
CA LEU A 199 10.70 -15.22 -13.85
C LEU A 199 11.59 -15.35 -12.61
N GLU A 200 11.01 -15.50 -11.43
CA GLU A 200 11.73 -15.68 -10.17
C GLU A 200 12.42 -17.06 -10.13
N GLY A 201 11.72 -18.10 -10.59
CA GLY A 201 12.17 -19.50 -10.64
C GLY A 201 12.94 -19.90 -11.91
N ALA A 202 13.29 -18.97 -12.80
CA ALA A 202 13.86 -19.30 -14.11
C ALA A 202 15.12 -20.19 -14.06
N ARG A 203 15.95 -20.02 -13.01
CA ARG A 203 17.13 -20.87 -12.81
C ARG A 203 16.74 -22.29 -12.39
N VAL A 204 15.72 -22.45 -11.57
CA VAL A 204 15.20 -23.74 -11.12
C VAL A 204 14.56 -24.48 -12.29
N ILE A 205 13.69 -23.80 -13.04
CA ILE A 205 13.01 -24.37 -14.22
C ILE A 205 14.05 -24.95 -15.21
N ARG A 206 15.10 -24.19 -15.50
CA ARG A 206 16.19 -24.63 -16.38
C ARG A 206 17.04 -25.75 -15.78
N ALA A 207 17.32 -25.69 -14.48
CA ALA A 207 18.09 -26.74 -13.81
C ALA A 207 17.39 -28.10 -13.80
N PHE A 208 16.05 -28.09 -13.80
CA PHE A 208 15.22 -29.30 -13.82
C PHE A 208 14.61 -29.64 -15.18
N ASN A 209 14.95 -28.90 -16.26
CA ASN A 209 14.44 -29.07 -17.63
C ASN A 209 12.90 -29.10 -17.67
N LYS A 210 12.26 -28.13 -17.01
CA LYS A 210 10.79 -28.04 -16.90
C LYS A 210 10.18 -26.96 -17.83
N GLU A 211 10.93 -26.41 -18.77
CA GLU A 211 10.49 -25.34 -19.66
C GLU A 211 9.24 -25.71 -20.45
N GLU A 212 9.16 -26.94 -21.00
CA GLU A 212 7.99 -27.37 -21.78
C GLU A 212 6.74 -27.51 -20.89
N GLN A 213 6.91 -27.99 -19.66
CA GLN A 213 5.80 -28.12 -18.72
C GLN A 213 5.25 -26.73 -18.36
N GLU A 214 6.13 -25.80 -18.00
CA GLU A 214 5.76 -24.44 -17.63
C GLU A 214 5.13 -23.68 -18.80
N GLN A 215 5.65 -23.84 -20.03
CA GLN A 215 5.04 -23.28 -21.24
C GLN A 215 3.63 -23.82 -21.46
N LYS A 216 3.39 -25.10 -21.22
CA LYS A 216 2.09 -25.71 -21.37
C LYS A 216 1.09 -25.16 -20.34
N GLU A 217 1.49 -25.08 -19.06
CA GLU A 217 0.66 -24.54 -17.98
C GLU A 217 0.32 -23.07 -18.23
N PHE A 218 1.32 -22.29 -18.66
CA PHE A 218 1.09 -20.88 -19.08
C PHE A 218 0.12 -20.80 -20.25
N TYR A 219 0.28 -21.66 -21.27
CA TYR A 219 -0.59 -21.67 -22.44
C TYR A 219 -2.03 -22.00 -22.09
N GLU A 220 -2.25 -22.96 -21.18
CA GLU A 220 -3.58 -23.34 -20.69
C GLU A 220 -4.23 -22.19 -19.92
N SER A 221 -3.51 -21.55 -19.00
CA SER A 221 -3.98 -20.39 -18.23
C SER A 221 -4.29 -19.19 -19.12
N ASN A 222 -3.41 -18.90 -20.08
CA ASN A 222 -3.63 -17.83 -21.06
C ASN A 222 -4.79 -18.15 -22.03
N GLY A 223 -4.96 -19.42 -22.38
CA GLY A 223 -6.11 -19.90 -23.17
C GLY A 223 -7.45 -19.69 -22.44
N PHE A 224 -7.48 -20.01 -21.15
CA PHE A 224 -8.65 -19.72 -20.32
C PHE A 224 -8.96 -18.22 -20.25
N LEU A 225 -7.95 -17.38 -19.99
CA LEU A 225 -8.08 -15.93 -19.98
C LEU A 225 -8.62 -15.40 -21.32
N THR A 226 -8.03 -15.84 -22.43
CA THR A 226 -8.45 -15.46 -23.80
C THR A 226 -9.90 -15.83 -24.05
N ASN A 227 -10.30 -17.04 -23.68
CA ASN A 227 -11.69 -17.49 -23.87
C ASN A 227 -12.68 -16.64 -23.04
N MET A 228 -12.35 -16.33 -21.78
CA MET A 228 -13.16 -15.44 -20.94
C MET A 228 -13.25 -14.03 -21.53
N GLN A 229 -12.14 -13.47 -22.01
CA GLN A 229 -12.13 -12.16 -22.69
C GLN A 229 -12.99 -12.16 -23.95
N MET A 230 -12.95 -13.21 -24.74
CA MET A 230 -13.79 -13.37 -25.94
C MET A 230 -15.28 -13.44 -25.61
N ILE A 231 -15.66 -14.15 -24.53
CA ILE A 231 -17.07 -14.22 -24.07
C ILE A 231 -17.55 -12.84 -23.63
N VAL A 232 -16.75 -12.15 -22.80
CA VAL A 232 -17.06 -10.78 -22.37
C VAL A 232 -17.14 -9.82 -23.55
N GLY A 233 -16.19 -9.94 -24.48
CA GLY A 233 -16.17 -9.14 -25.71
C GLY A 233 -17.42 -9.31 -26.52
N ARG A 234 -17.86 -10.54 -26.77
CA ARG A 234 -19.10 -10.85 -27.51
C ARG A 234 -20.34 -10.23 -26.86
N ILE A 235 -20.47 -10.35 -25.54
CA ILE A 235 -21.62 -9.78 -24.80
C ILE A 235 -21.57 -8.26 -24.82
N SER A 236 -20.40 -7.66 -24.53
CA SER A 236 -20.24 -6.21 -24.51
C SER A 236 -20.43 -5.58 -25.90
N THR A 237 -20.01 -6.29 -26.95
CA THR A 237 -20.17 -5.81 -28.33
C THR A 237 -21.64 -5.72 -28.74
N LEU A 238 -22.51 -6.54 -28.16
CA LEU A 238 -23.97 -6.46 -28.43
C LEU A 238 -24.61 -5.16 -27.96
N MET A 239 -24.00 -4.46 -26.99
CA MET A 239 -24.56 -3.23 -26.45
C MET A 239 -24.73 -2.15 -27.52
N ASN A 240 -23.72 -1.91 -28.35
CA ASN A 240 -23.77 -0.88 -29.39
C ASN A 240 -24.82 -1.18 -30.47
N PRO A 241 -24.82 -2.35 -31.15
CA PRO A 241 -25.86 -2.65 -32.14
C PRO A 241 -27.28 -2.56 -31.59
N LEU A 242 -27.53 -3.13 -30.38
CA LEU A 242 -28.87 -3.10 -29.77
C LEU A 242 -29.34 -1.67 -29.47
N THR A 243 -28.46 -0.86 -28.85
CA THR A 243 -28.79 0.53 -28.55
C THR A 243 -28.96 1.36 -29.82
N TYR A 244 -28.12 1.14 -30.87
CA TYR A 244 -28.31 1.82 -32.16
C TYR A 244 -29.57 1.42 -32.88
N ILE A 245 -29.98 0.15 -32.85
CA ILE A 245 -31.29 -0.28 -33.43
C ILE A 245 -32.44 0.44 -32.74
N ILE A 246 -32.43 0.44 -31.40
CA ILE A 246 -33.53 1.07 -30.63
C ILE A 246 -33.59 2.57 -30.92
N ILE A 247 -32.41 3.27 -30.89
CA ILE A 247 -32.38 4.71 -31.13
C ILE A 247 -32.81 5.08 -32.56
N ASN A 248 -32.32 4.34 -33.56
CA ASN A 248 -32.72 4.59 -34.94
C ASN A 248 -34.18 4.31 -35.20
N CYS A 249 -34.76 3.25 -34.60
CA CYS A 249 -36.19 3.02 -34.64
C CYS A 249 -36.96 4.16 -33.96
N ALA A 250 -36.49 4.65 -32.82
CA ALA A 250 -37.08 5.80 -32.14
C ALA A 250 -36.98 7.09 -32.99
N ILE A 251 -35.83 7.35 -33.60
CA ILE A 251 -35.63 8.48 -34.52
C ILE A 251 -36.60 8.38 -35.71
N LEU A 252 -36.71 7.20 -36.32
CA LEU A 252 -37.70 6.98 -37.41
C LEU A 252 -39.14 7.25 -36.94
N ALA A 253 -39.49 6.79 -35.73
CA ALA A 253 -40.80 7.07 -35.16
C ALA A 253 -41.03 8.57 -34.92
N VAL A 254 -40.02 9.29 -34.40
CA VAL A 254 -40.05 10.73 -34.20
C VAL A 254 -40.20 11.47 -35.54
N ILE A 255 -39.44 11.08 -36.56
CA ILE A 255 -39.54 11.67 -37.92
C ILE A 255 -40.91 11.37 -38.54
N TRP A 256 -41.42 10.14 -38.41
CA TRP A 256 -42.73 9.77 -38.95
C TRP A 256 -43.87 10.53 -38.28
N ILE A 257 -43.91 10.57 -36.93
CA ILE A 257 -44.93 11.30 -36.18
C ILE A 257 -44.79 12.79 -36.40
N GLY A 258 -43.55 13.30 -36.33
CA GLY A 258 -43.19 14.70 -36.54
C GLY A 258 -43.56 15.16 -37.97
N GLY A 259 -43.20 14.36 -38.98
CA GLY A 259 -43.52 14.66 -40.38
C GLY A 259 -45.06 14.78 -40.62
N LYS A 260 -45.87 13.89 -40.03
CA LYS A 260 -47.33 14.03 -40.07
C LYS A 260 -47.85 15.32 -39.43
N GLN A 261 -47.19 15.73 -38.34
CA GLN A 261 -47.57 16.96 -37.63
C GLN A 261 -47.07 18.22 -38.34
N VAL A 262 -45.91 18.16 -39.01
CA VAL A 262 -45.43 19.24 -39.90
C VAL A 262 -46.39 19.43 -41.07
N TYR A 263 -46.84 18.31 -41.70
CA TYR A 263 -47.81 18.37 -42.76
C TYR A 263 -49.15 18.98 -42.29
N GLY A 264 -49.55 18.71 -41.05
CA GLY A 264 -50.74 19.30 -40.42
C GLY A 264 -50.52 20.70 -39.87
N GLY A 265 -49.37 21.33 -40.02
CA GLY A 265 -49.07 22.68 -39.53
C GLY A 265 -48.97 22.81 -38.00
N ILE A 266 -48.83 21.70 -37.26
CA ILE A 266 -48.79 21.69 -35.80
C ILE A 266 -47.40 21.98 -35.26
N ILE A 267 -46.35 21.46 -35.91
CA ILE A 267 -44.93 21.69 -35.57
C ILE A 267 -44.14 22.05 -36.82
N THR A 268 -42.97 22.61 -36.62
CA THR A 268 -42.06 23.01 -37.69
C THR A 268 -41.02 21.94 -38.03
N GLN A 269 -40.31 22.10 -39.16
CA GLN A 269 -39.23 21.18 -39.55
C GLN A 269 -38.08 21.25 -38.58
N GLY A 270 -37.73 22.46 -38.12
CA GLY A 270 -36.64 22.66 -37.12
C GLY A 270 -36.95 22.00 -35.79
N GLU A 271 -38.24 21.99 -35.36
CA GLU A 271 -38.68 21.30 -34.14
C GLU A 271 -38.48 19.80 -34.23
N VAL A 272 -38.72 19.18 -35.41
CA VAL A 272 -38.43 17.75 -35.62
C VAL A 272 -36.92 17.47 -35.50
N VAL A 273 -36.08 18.33 -36.05
CA VAL A 273 -34.62 18.22 -35.92
C VAL A 273 -34.17 18.35 -34.47
N ALA A 274 -34.80 19.27 -33.71
CA ALA A 274 -34.51 19.39 -32.27
C ALA A 274 -34.85 18.09 -31.50
N LEU A 275 -36.00 17.48 -31.78
CA LEU A 275 -36.42 16.20 -31.18
C LEU A 275 -35.42 15.07 -31.50
N VAL A 276 -34.92 14.98 -32.74
CA VAL A 276 -33.91 13.99 -33.13
C VAL A 276 -32.60 14.22 -32.36
N ASN A 277 -32.19 15.49 -32.19
CA ASN A 277 -31.00 15.82 -31.40
C ASN A 277 -31.14 15.43 -29.92
N TYR A 278 -32.30 15.73 -29.28
CA TYR A 278 -32.56 15.29 -27.92
C TYR A 278 -32.53 13.76 -27.78
N MET A 279 -33.07 13.01 -28.72
CA MET A 279 -33.03 11.55 -28.73
C MET A 279 -31.60 11.03 -28.76
N SER A 280 -30.76 11.62 -29.60
CA SER A 280 -29.35 11.25 -29.71
C SER A 280 -28.54 11.57 -28.45
N GLN A 281 -28.82 12.71 -27.79
CA GLN A 281 -28.19 13.08 -26.50
C GLN A 281 -28.52 12.07 -25.39
N ILE A 282 -29.77 11.59 -25.31
CA ILE A 282 -30.22 10.61 -24.32
C ILE A 282 -29.39 9.32 -24.42
N LEU A 283 -29.17 8.79 -25.63
CA LEU A 283 -28.35 7.60 -25.83
C LEU A 283 -26.93 7.78 -25.25
N VAL A 284 -26.28 8.87 -25.64
CA VAL A 284 -24.89 9.15 -25.19
C VAL A 284 -24.83 9.25 -23.66
N GLU A 285 -25.79 9.93 -23.05
CA GLU A 285 -25.76 10.13 -21.59
C GLU A 285 -26.14 8.86 -20.81
N LEU A 286 -27.02 8.00 -21.33
CA LEU A 286 -27.32 6.70 -20.70
C LEU A 286 -26.13 5.77 -20.71
N VAL A 287 -25.37 5.70 -21.81
CA VAL A 287 -24.13 4.91 -21.88
C VAL A 287 -23.06 5.46 -20.92
N LYS A 288 -22.91 6.79 -20.85
CA LYS A 288 -22.00 7.44 -19.88
C LYS A 288 -22.39 7.13 -18.44
N LEU A 289 -23.69 7.17 -18.13
CA LEU A 289 -24.21 6.87 -16.78
C LEU A 289 -23.92 5.42 -16.37
N ALA A 290 -24.08 4.46 -17.28
CA ALA A 290 -23.74 3.08 -17.02
C ALA A 290 -22.26 2.89 -16.67
N ASN A 291 -21.36 3.45 -17.48
CA ASN A 291 -19.92 3.40 -17.22
C ASN A 291 -19.52 4.11 -15.90
N LEU A 292 -20.20 5.21 -15.58
CA LEU A 292 -20.02 5.94 -14.32
C LEU A 292 -20.33 5.06 -13.10
N ILE A 293 -21.46 4.34 -13.13
CA ILE A 293 -21.87 3.44 -12.03
C ILE A 293 -20.81 2.36 -11.80
N VAL A 294 -20.24 1.77 -12.85
CA VAL A 294 -19.16 0.78 -12.73
C VAL A 294 -17.92 1.38 -12.02
N ASN A 295 -17.51 2.58 -12.44
CA ASN A 295 -16.33 3.25 -11.85
C ASN A 295 -16.57 3.68 -10.40
N ILE A 296 -17.77 4.14 -10.06
CA ILE A 296 -18.16 4.47 -8.68
C ILE A 296 -18.12 3.21 -7.81
N ASN A 297 -18.65 2.08 -8.27
CA ASN A 297 -18.63 0.84 -7.52
C ASN A 297 -17.19 0.35 -7.26
N LYS A 298 -16.29 0.45 -8.25
CA LYS A 298 -14.87 0.17 -8.04
C LYS A 298 -14.26 1.09 -6.97
N SER A 299 -14.57 2.37 -7.01
CA SER A 299 -14.06 3.35 -6.06
C SER A 299 -14.59 3.12 -4.64
N ILE A 300 -15.86 2.70 -4.50
CA ILE A 300 -16.46 2.30 -3.22
C ILE A 300 -15.75 1.07 -2.66
N ALA A 301 -15.47 0.07 -3.49
CA ALA A 301 -14.74 -1.13 -3.06
C ALA A 301 -13.32 -0.78 -2.57
N CYS A 302 -12.58 0.06 -3.31
CA CYS A 302 -11.27 0.55 -2.89
C CYS A 302 -11.36 1.33 -1.57
N GLY A 303 -12.36 2.20 -1.44
CA GLY A 303 -12.58 2.94 -0.20
C GLY A 303 -12.91 2.06 1.00
N ASN A 304 -13.65 0.96 0.82
CA ASN A 304 -13.91 0.01 1.89
C ASN A 304 -12.63 -0.69 2.34
N ARG A 305 -11.77 -1.13 1.41
CA ARG A 305 -10.47 -1.73 1.74
C ARG A 305 -9.53 -0.77 2.49
N ILE A 306 -9.55 0.53 2.14
CA ILE A 306 -8.82 1.56 2.89
C ILE A 306 -9.41 1.71 4.30
N GLN A 307 -10.74 1.69 4.41
CA GLN A 307 -11.41 1.81 5.70
C GLN A 307 -11.11 0.62 6.61
N GLU A 308 -11.00 -0.60 6.07
CA GLU A 308 -10.59 -1.80 6.82
C GLU A 308 -9.23 -1.60 7.49
N VAL A 309 -8.27 -0.95 6.81
CA VAL A 309 -6.97 -0.64 7.41
C VAL A 309 -7.12 0.35 8.57
N PHE A 310 -7.98 1.37 8.46
CA PHE A 310 -8.25 2.31 9.56
C PHE A 310 -8.98 1.67 10.75
N GLU A 311 -9.64 0.55 10.57
CA GLU A 311 -10.36 -0.17 11.64
C GLU A 311 -9.43 -1.08 12.43
N ILE A 312 -8.23 -1.36 11.93
CA ILE A 312 -7.19 -2.10 12.64
C ILE A 312 -6.56 -1.15 13.66
N GLN A 313 -6.59 -1.53 14.92
CA GLN A 313 -5.94 -0.80 15.99
C GLN A 313 -4.63 -1.48 16.37
N SER A 314 -3.64 -0.71 16.77
CA SER A 314 -2.39 -1.27 17.28
C SER A 314 -2.67 -2.11 18.52
N SER A 315 -2.14 -3.34 18.56
CA SER A 315 -2.21 -4.20 19.74
C SER A 315 -1.32 -3.71 20.88
N ILE A 316 -0.34 -2.85 20.56
CA ILE A 316 0.61 -2.30 21.52
C ILE A 316 0.22 -0.84 21.83
N GLU A 317 -0.14 -0.58 23.08
CA GLU A 317 -0.36 0.76 23.59
C GLU A 317 0.88 1.23 24.36
N SER A 318 1.26 2.50 24.21
CA SER A 318 2.36 3.10 24.97
C SER A 318 1.96 3.25 26.42
N GLY A 319 2.87 2.89 27.31
CA GLY A 319 2.70 3.13 28.74
C GLY A 319 2.85 4.61 29.11
N SER A 320 2.93 4.92 30.40
CA SER A 320 2.96 6.29 30.92
C SER A 320 4.40 6.79 31.13
N LYS A 321 4.68 8.04 30.75
CA LYS A 321 5.98 8.71 31.01
C LYS A 321 6.27 8.94 32.48
N GLU A 322 5.25 9.08 33.33
CA GLU A 322 5.42 9.38 34.75
C GLU A 322 6.10 8.25 35.53
N ALA A 323 6.11 7.06 34.99
CA ALA A 323 6.70 5.90 35.63
C ALA A 323 8.24 5.79 35.45
N ASP A 324 8.92 6.69 34.75
CA ASP A 324 10.38 6.65 34.53
C ASP A 324 11.20 7.07 35.77
N ALA A 325 10.56 7.51 36.84
CA ALA A 325 11.25 8.11 37.99
C ALA A 325 11.82 7.13 39.02
N ALA A 326 11.58 5.83 38.95
CA ALA A 326 11.98 4.86 39.96
C ALA A 326 12.69 3.63 39.40
N VAL A 327 13.89 3.83 38.81
CA VAL A 327 14.79 2.72 38.50
C VAL A 327 15.53 2.32 39.78
N GLU A 328 15.33 1.08 40.28
CA GLU A 328 16.12 0.52 41.37
C GLU A 328 17.59 0.43 40.94
N LYS A 329 18.52 0.95 41.77
CA LYS A 329 19.97 1.02 41.40
C LYS A 329 20.59 -0.32 41.06
N ASP A 330 20.07 -1.42 41.63
CA ASP A 330 20.59 -2.78 41.46
C ASP A 330 19.69 -3.67 40.60
N ALA A 331 18.73 -3.08 39.88
CA ALA A 331 17.85 -3.82 38.99
C ALA A 331 18.62 -4.47 37.81
N PRO A 332 18.27 -5.69 37.41
CA PRO A 332 18.84 -6.33 36.23
C PRO A 332 18.57 -5.50 34.98
N ALA A 333 19.47 -5.53 34.00
CA ALA A 333 19.29 -4.82 32.75
C ALA A 333 18.09 -5.37 31.97
N VAL A 334 17.95 -6.71 31.93
CA VAL A 334 16.83 -7.40 31.27
C VAL A 334 16.47 -8.65 32.08
N GLU A 335 15.18 -8.88 32.27
CA GLU A 335 14.65 -10.08 32.93
C GLU A 335 13.47 -10.63 32.11
N PHE A 336 13.52 -11.91 31.84
CA PHE A 336 12.41 -12.68 31.27
C PHE A 336 11.87 -13.60 32.37
N SER A 337 10.59 -13.49 32.67
CA SER A 337 9.94 -14.29 33.72
C SER A 337 8.83 -15.12 33.10
N HIS A 338 9.06 -16.42 32.89
CA HIS A 338 8.12 -17.39 32.34
C HIS A 338 7.43 -16.90 31.05
N VAL A 339 8.21 -16.40 30.09
CA VAL A 339 7.72 -15.73 28.89
C VAL A 339 7.33 -16.75 27.83
N SER A 340 6.07 -16.68 27.38
CA SER A 340 5.60 -17.34 26.15
C SER A 340 5.10 -16.30 25.14
N MET A 341 5.25 -16.59 23.85
CA MET A 341 4.85 -15.68 22.76
C MET A 341 4.42 -16.47 21.54
N SER A 342 3.32 -16.04 20.91
CA SER A 342 2.86 -16.51 19.60
C SER A 342 2.74 -15.35 18.63
N TYR A 343 3.14 -15.54 17.36
CA TYR A 343 2.88 -14.56 16.32
C TYR A 343 1.40 -14.58 15.92
N ALA A 344 0.87 -13.44 15.49
CA ALA A 344 -0.50 -13.33 15.04
C ALA A 344 -0.80 -14.33 13.91
N GLY A 345 -1.87 -15.12 14.08
CA GLY A 345 -2.27 -16.15 13.12
C GLY A 345 -1.55 -17.49 13.25
N SER A 346 -0.56 -17.61 14.15
CA SER A 346 0.06 -18.91 14.48
C SER A 346 -0.77 -19.64 15.55
N ALA A 347 -1.00 -20.94 15.37
CA ALA A 347 -1.63 -21.79 16.38
C ALA A 347 -0.62 -22.29 17.44
N GLU A 348 0.68 -22.22 17.16
CA GLU A 348 1.75 -22.70 18.02
C GLU A 348 2.49 -21.54 18.68
N GLU A 349 2.95 -21.75 19.91
CA GLU A 349 3.82 -20.82 20.60
C GLU A 349 5.21 -20.81 19.93
N SER A 350 5.68 -19.62 19.58
CA SER A 350 7.02 -19.42 19.01
C SER A 350 8.11 -19.31 20.09
N LEU A 351 7.69 -18.99 21.31
CA LEU A 351 8.49 -19.05 22.53
C LEU A 351 7.63 -19.66 23.64
N THR A 352 8.22 -20.59 24.41
CA THR A 352 7.54 -21.29 25.49
C THR A 352 8.40 -21.28 26.74
N ASP A 353 7.88 -20.66 27.80
CA ASP A 353 8.45 -20.65 29.16
C ASP A 353 9.92 -20.20 29.23
N ILE A 354 10.24 -19.07 28.58
CA ILE A 354 11.59 -18.48 28.61
C ILE A 354 11.80 -17.76 29.94
N ASP A 355 12.81 -18.18 30.69
CA ASP A 355 13.19 -17.60 31.99
C ASP A 355 14.69 -17.37 32.07
N PHE A 356 15.13 -16.11 32.22
CA PHE A 356 16.52 -15.73 32.44
C PHE A 356 16.65 -14.29 32.92
N THR A 357 17.79 -13.99 33.55
CA THR A 357 18.11 -12.66 34.06
C THR A 357 19.49 -12.23 33.59
N VAL A 358 19.60 -10.96 33.17
CA VAL A 358 20.82 -10.32 32.66
C VAL A 358 21.18 -9.14 33.51
N LYS A 359 22.42 -9.09 34.01
CA LYS A 359 22.94 -7.96 34.78
C LYS A 359 23.44 -6.85 33.84
N LYS A 360 23.46 -5.61 34.33
CA LYS A 360 24.03 -4.49 33.60
C LYS A 360 25.50 -4.73 33.24
N GLY A 361 25.88 -4.38 32.03
CA GLY A 361 27.24 -4.53 31.53
C GLY A 361 27.63 -5.93 31.06
N GLN A 362 26.74 -6.93 31.11
CA GLN A 362 27.00 -8.28 30.60
C GLN A 362 26.86 -8.37 29.08
N THR A 363 27.65 -9.25 28.48
CA THR A 363 27.45 -9.72 27.10
C THR A 363 26.73 -11.05 27.10
N ILE A 364 25.61 -11.13 26.40
CA ILE A 364 24.76 -12.31 26.30
C ILE A 364 24.83 -12.86 24.87
N GLY A 365 25.21 -14.14 24.77
CA GLY A 365 25.13 -14.88 23.51
C GLY A 365 23.82 -15.62 23.40
N ILE A 366 23.12 -15.56 22.26
CA ILE A 366 21.94 -16.39 21.99
C ILE A 366 22.24 -17.25 20.77
N ILE A 367 22.17 -18.57 20.93
CA ILE A 367 22.47 -19.54 19.88
C ILE A 367 21.37 -20.60 19.74
N GLY A 368 21.28 -21.23 18.59
CA GLY A 368 20.34 -22.30 18.28
C GLY A 368 20.13 -22.46 16.79
N GLY A 369 19.38 -23.45 16.37
CA GLY A 369 19.05 -23.73 14.98
C GLY A 369 18.24 -22.60 14.31
N THR A 370 18.06 -22.67 13.00
CA THR A 370 17.14 -21.78 12.28
C THR A 370 15.71 -22.06 12.75
N GLY A 371 14.96 -21.02 13.08
CA GLY A 371 13.58 -21.17 13.57
C GLY A 371 13.47 -21.42 15.09
N SER A 372 14.57 -21.55 15.86
CA SER A 372 14.51 -21.82 17.30
C SER A 372 14.03 -20.68 18.20
N GLY A 373 13.59 -19.52 17.64
CA GLY A 373 13.04 -18.40 18.41
C GLY A 373 14.03 -17.33 18.83
N LYS A 374 15.31 -17.38 18.43
CA LYS A 374 16.36 -16.39 18.82
C LYS A 374 15.98 -14.93 18.58
N SER A 375 15.58 -14.59 17.36
CA SER A 375 15.14 -13.23 17.00
C SER A 375 13.86 -12.84 17.74
N SER A 376 12.98 -13.80 18.01
CA SER A 376 11.75 -13.56 18.78
C SER A 376 12.06 -13.11 20.20
N VAL A 377 13.05 -13.74 20.87
CA VAL A 377 13.49 -13.34 22.21
C VAL A 377 13.97 -11.89 22.21
N VAL A 378 14.91 -11.54 21.33
CA VAL A 378 15.50 -10.18 21.36
C VAL A 378 14.50 -9.11 20.91
N ASN A 379 13.50 -9.44 20.09
CA ASN A 379 12.46 -8.51 19.65
C ASN A 379 11.45 -8.15 20.76
N LEU A 380 11.37 -8.93 21.82
CA LEU A 380 10.53 -8.63 22.98
C LEU A 380 11.14 -7.54 23.88
N ILE A 381 12.47 -7.38 23.87
CA ILE A 381 13.16 -6.37 24.70
C ILE A 381 12.75 -4.94 24.31
N PRO A 382 12.79 -4.52 23.01
CA PRO A 382 12.28 -3.20 22.56
C PRO A 382 10.76 -3.17 22.40
N ARG A 383 10.07 -4.21 22.86
CA ARG A 383 8.62 -4.36 22.74
C ARG A 383 8.14 -4.17 21.30
N PHE A 384 8.73 -4.90 20.35
CA PHE A 384 8.22 -4.98 18.99
C PHE A 384 6.99 -5.89 18.90
N TYR A 385 6.89 -6.84 19.83
CA TYR A 385 5.76 -7.72 20.06
C TYR A 385 5.48 -7.79 21.56
N ASP A 386 4.25 -8.08 21.93
CA ASP A 386 3.87 -8.35 23.31
C ASP A 386 3.89 -9.85 23.62
N VAL A 387 4.19 -10.19 24.86
CA VAL A 387 4.17 -11.56 25.35
C VAL A 387 2.74 -12.07 25.54
N SER A 388 2.51 -13.35 25.28
CA SER A 388 1.24 -14.03 25.52
C SER A 388 1.08 -14.42 27.01
N LYS A 389 2.20 -14.82 27.67
CA LYS A 389 2.27 -15.16 29.09
C LYS A 389 3.59 -14.66 29.66
N GLY A 390 3.65 -14.50 30.98
CA GLY A 390 4.83 -13.98 31.65
C GLY A 390 5.03 -12.49 31.48
N CYS A 391 6.23 -12.01 31.77
CA CYS A 391 6.61 -10.60 31.59
C CYS A 391 8.09 -10.45 31.22
N VAL A 392 8.37 -9.40 30.45
CA VAL A 392 9.75 -8.95 30.14
C VAL A 392 9.95 -7.64 30.88
N ARG A 393 11.05 -7.54 31.63
CA ARG A 393 11.43 -6.32 32.34
C ARG A 393 12.75 -5.77 31.81
N VAL A 394 12.82 -4.46 31.74
CA VAL A 394 14.03 -3.69 31.44
C VAL A 394 14.27 -2.75 32.60
N ASP A 395 15.49 -2.73 33.15
CA ASP A 395 15.82 -1.98 34.37
C ASP A 395 14.86 -2.25 35.53
N GLY A 396 14.40 -3.51 35.68
CA GLY A 396 13.48 -3.97 36.74
C GLY A 396 12.00 -3.66 36.50
N ARG A 397 11.65 -2.97 35.43
CA ARG A 397 10.28 -2.57 35.10
C ARG A 397 9.73 -3.31 33.89
N ASP A 398 8.43 -3.69 33.89
CA ASP A 398 7.78 -4.33 32.76
C ASP A 398 7.81 -3.42 31.54
N VAL A 399 8.18 -3.98 30.38
CA VAL A 399 8.21 -3.24 29.12
C VAL A 399 6.85 -2.69 28.70
N LYS A 400 5.75 -3.26 29.23
CA LYS A 400 4.38 -2.79 28.98
C LYS A 400 4.07 -1.46 29.66
N ASP A 401 4.76 -1.16 30.76
CA ASP A 401 4.54 0.06 31.54
C ASP A 401 5.34 1.25 31.02
N TYR A 402 6.33 1.01 30.17
CA TYR A 402 7.15 2.07 29.56
C TYR A 402 6.40 2.87 28.49
N ASP A 403 6.68 4.17 28.42
CA ASP A 403 6.51 4.90 27.17
C ASP A 403 7.43 4.28 26.11
N LEU A 404 6.87 3.93 24.94
CA LEU A 404 7.62 3.21 23.90
C LEU A 404 8.84 3.97 23.38
N VAL A 405 8.78 5.29 23.33
CA VAL A 405 9.91 6.12 22.91
C VAL A 405 11.03 5.99 23.93
N THR A 406 10.72 6.19 25.21
CA THR A 406 11.69 6.10 26.31
C THR A 406 12.32 4.71 26.40
N LEU A 407 11.54 3.63 26.24
CA LEU A 407 12.07 2.26 26.21
C LEU A 407 13.04 2.07 25.05
N ARG A 408 12.61 2.44 23.84
CA ARG A 408 13.39 2.25 22.63
C ARG A 408 14.62 3.15 22.55
N ASP A 409 14.61 4.30 23.23
CA ASP A 409 15.79 5.17 23.31
C ASP A 409 16.93 4.53 24.10
N LYS A 410 16.63 3.69 25.09
CA LYS A 410 17.62 2.91 25.82
C LYS A 410 18.24 1.76 25.03
N ILE A 411 17.61 1.36 23.89
CA ILE A 411 17.95 0.13 23.18
C ILE A 411 18.40 0.46 21.76
N GLY A 412 19.58 0.03 21.38
CA GLY A 412 20.10 0.03 20.01
C GLY A 412 19.91 -1.34 19.38
N VAL A 413 19.23 -1.41 18.23
CA VAL A 413 18.94 -2.69 17.56
C VAL A 413 19.57 -2.72 16.18
N VAL A 414 20.37 -3.75 15.93
CA VAL A 414 20.83 -4.13 14.59
C VAL A 414 20.05 -5.33 14.14
N MET A 415 19.16 -5.13 13.18
CA MET A 415 18.30 -6.17 12.63
C MET A 415 19.11 -7.16 11.77
N GLN A 416 18.63 -8.41 11.69
CA GLN A 416 19.21 -9.44 10.82
C GLN A 416 19.32 -8.98 9.36
N LYS A 417 18.30 -8.34 8.82
CA LYS A 417 18.33 -7.72 7.49
C LYS A 417 18.81 -6.28 7.57
N ALA A 418 20.02 -6.02 7.09
CA ALA A 418 20.55 -4.66 7.01
C ALA A 418 19.75 -3.79 6.04
N VAL A 419 19.08 -2.77 6.55
CA VAL A 419 18.31 -1.79 5.77
C VAL A 419 18.92 -0.41 5.92
N LEU A 420 19.29 0.19 4.78
CA LEU A 420 19.73 1.58 4.69
C LEU A 420 18.72 2.36 3.85
N PHE A 421 18.50 3.61 4.23
CA PHE A 421 17.60 4.52 3.51
C PHE A 421 18.36 5.27 2.42
N GLN A 422 17.64 5.70 1.39
CA GLN A 422 18.20 6.60 0.39
C GLN A 422 18.58 7.93 1.05
N GLY A 423 19.83 8.35 0.85
CA GLY A 423 20.42 9.53 1.47
C GLY A 423 21.92 9.36 1.63
N THR A 424 22.59 10.25 2.34
CA THR A 424 24.02 10.12 2.61
C THR A 424 24.31 9.06 3.67
N ILE A 425 25.57 8.61 3.77
CA ILE A 425 26.01 7.75 4.89
C ILE A 425 25.79 8.49 6.21
N GLU A 426 26.12 9.78 6.27
CA GLU A 426 25.90 10.63 7.45
C GLU A 426 24.42 10.65 7.87
N GLU A 427 23.50 10.91 6.94
CA GLU A 427 22.06 10.90 7.22
C GLU A 427 21.60 9.53 7.77
N ASN A 428 22.10 8.43 7.22
CA ASN A 428 21.80 7.09 7.72
C ASN A 428 22.33 6.84 9.15
N LEU A 429 23.50 7.35 9.49
CA LEU A 429 24.08 7.22 10.83
C LEU A 429 23.35 8.10 11.86
N ARG A 430 22.94 9.31 11.46
CA ARG A 430 22.18 10.25 12.30
C ARG A 430 20.76 9.77 12.68
N TRP A 431 20.28 8.70 12.07
CA TRP A 431 19.09 8.01 12.57
C TRP A 431 19.28 7.44 13.98
N GLY A 432 20.53 7.11 14.38
CA GLY A 432 20.84 6.73 15.75
C GLY A 432 20.79 7.91 16.72
N ASN A 433 21.40 9.03 16.33
CA ASN A 433 21.39 10.28 17.08
C ASN A 433 21.49 11.46 16.10
N PRO A 434 20.41 12.26 15.94
CA PRO A 434 20.39 13.41 15.04
C PRO A 434 21.43 14.48 15.35
N ASP A 435 21.77 14.63 16.63
CA ASP A 435 22.69 15.66 17.14
C ASP A 435 24.13 15.18 17.27
N ALA A 436 24.44 13.95 16.83
CA ALA A 436 25.79 13.39 16.91
C ALA A 436 26.81 14.26 16.19
N THR A 437 27.95 14.50 16.81
CA THR A 437 29.08 15.21 16.20
C THR A 437 29.76 14.33 15.13
N GLU A 438 30.50 14.94 14.23
CA GLU A 438 31.26 14.18 13.22
C GLU A 438 32.25 13.22 13.86
N GLU A 439 32.87 13.60 14.99
CA GLU A 439 33.79 12.75 15.76
C GLU A 439 33.08 11.50 16.32
N GLU A 440 31.86 11.66 16.83
CA GLU A 440 31.06 10.53 17.31
C GLU A 440 30.64 9.60 16.17
N LEU A 441 30.31 10.15 15.00
CA LEU A 441 30.04 9.34 13.81
C LEU A 441 31.25 8.51 13.41
N TRP A 442 32.45 9.12 13.34
CA TRP A 442 33.68 8.41 13.00
C TRP A 442 34.07 7.36 14.05
N LYS A 443 33.90 7.65 15.33
CA LYS A 443 34.10 6.67 16.41
C LYS A 443 33.18 5.46 16.26
N ALA A 444 31.92 5.68 15.96
CA ALA A 444 30.97 4.59 15.74
C ALA A 444 31.30 3.78 14.46
N ILE A 445 31.77 4.43 13.41
CA ILE A 445 32.26 3.79 12.17
C ILE A 445 33.49 2.90 12.49
N GLU A 446 34.40 3.38 13.32
CA GLU A 446 35.57 2.61 13.75
C GLU A 446 35.18 1.38 14.56
N VAL A 447 34.30 1.54 15.55
CA VAL A 447 33.74 0.43 16.33
C VAL A 447 33.07 -0.61 15.44
N ALA A 448 32.27 -0.18 14.46
CA ALA A 448 31.61 -1.06 13.50
C ALA A 448 32.54 -1.64 12.42
N GLN A 449 33.85 -1.35 12.49
CA GLN A 449 34.83 -1.76 11.47
C GLN A 449 34.43 -1.32 10.05
N ALA A 450 33.87 -0.11 9.92
CA ALA A 450 33.33 0.41 8.67
C ALA A 450 34.21 1.54 8.07
N THR A 451 35.40 1.82 8.64
CA THR A 451 36.29 2.90 8.20
C THR A 451 36.71 2.73 6.75
N ASP A 452 37.10 1.52 6.34
CA ASP A 452 37.46 1.18 4.96
C ASP A 452 36.28 1.37 3.99
N VAL A 453 35.04 1.12 4.46
CA VAL A 453 33.83 1.31 3.67
C VAL A 453 33.60 2.78 3.37
N VAL A 454 33.73 3.64 4.39
CA VAL A 454 33.44 5.07 4.27
C VAL A 454 34.58 5.80 3.56
N GLU A 455 35.82 5.53 3.94
CA GLU A 455 37.01 6.16 3.31
C GLU A 455 37.20 5.76 1.85
N GLY A 456 36.83 4.53 1.49
CA GLY A 456 36.87 4.03 0.12
C GLY A 456 35.78 4.60 -0.80
N LYS A 457 34.89 5.47 -0.30
CA LYS A 457 33.84 6.11 -1.09
C LYS A 457 34.19 7.58 -1.37
N GLU A 458 33.94 7.99 -2.61
CA GLU A 458 34.06 9.41 -2.99
C GLU A 458 33.04 10.24 -2.19
N GLY A 459 33.52 11.24 -1.45
CA GLY A 459 32.71 12.08 -0.54
C GLY A 459 32.54 11.50 0.87
N LYS A 460 33.12 10.33 1.20
CA LYS A 460 33.11 9.73 2.54
C LYS A 460 31.70 9.72 3.17
N LEU A 461 31.49 10.46 4.26
CA LEU A 461 30.18 10.58 4.94
C LEU A 461 29.07 11.13 4.03
N SER A 462 29.43 11.99 3.06
CA SER A 462 28.48 12.55 2.10
C SER A 462 28.17 11.62 0.92
N TYR A 463 28.75 10.40 0.87
CA TYR A 463 28.44 9.43 -0.18
C TYR A 463 26.98 9.04 -0.17
N MET A 464 26.32 9.10 -1.36
CA MET A 464 24.91 8.79 -1.52
C MET A 464 24.67 7.27 -1.52
N VAL A 465 23.89 6.82 -0.58
CA VAL A 465 23.35 5.46 -0.48
C VAL A 465 22.04 5.40 -1.27
N GLU A 466 21.95 4.45 -2.19
CA GLU A 466 20.70 4.20 -2.94
C GLU A 466 19.67 3.50 -2.06
N GLN A 467 18.41 3.52 -2.51
CA GLN A 467 17.29 2.86 -1.82
C GLN A 467 17.62 1.39 -1.46
N GLY A 468 17.56 1.07 -0.18
CA GLY A 468 17.91 -0.26 0.34
C GLY A 468 19.41 -0.56 0.27
N GLY A 469 20.27 0.44 0.03
CA GLY A 469 21.71 0.28 -0.04
C GLY A 469 22.17 -0.55 -1.25
N ARG A 470 21.48 -0.50 -2.39
CA ARG A 470 21.77 -1.34 -3.58
C ARG A 470 23.19 -1.19 -4.11
N ASN A 471 23.80 -0.04 -3.91
CA ASN A 471 25.18 0.29 -4.30
C ASN A 471 26.24 -0.12 -3.25
N LEU A 472 25.84 -0.90 -2.23
CA LEU A 472 26.73 -1.42 -1.19
C LEU A 472 26.63 -2.94 -1.10
N SER A 473 27.74 -3.61 -0.77
CA SER A 473 27.74 -5.05 -0.49
C SER A 473 27.00 -5.38 0.83
N GLY A 474 26.60 -6.64 1.02
CA GLY A 474 25.90 -7.07 2.23
C GLY A 474 26.69 -6.75 3.51
N GLY A 475 27.98 -7.05 3.55
CA GLY A 475 28.84 -6.75 4.69
C GLY A 475 29.05 -5.25 4.92
N GLN A 476 29.10 -4.43 3.85
CA GLN A 476 29.16 -2.97 3.97
C GLN A 476 27.89 -2.40 4.60
N LYS A 477 26.71 -2.86 4.14
CA LYS A 477 25.41 -2.48 4.73
C LYS A 477 25.36 -2.84 6.21
N GLN A 478 25.77 -4.06 6.53
CA GLN A 478 25.72 -4.56 7.91
C GLN A 478 26.59 -3.71 8.83
N ARG A 479 27.84 -3.42 8.43
CA ARG A 479 28.75 -2.56 9.20
C ARG A 479 28.19 -1.15 9.42
N LEU A 480 27.56 -0.55 8.41
CA LEU A 480 26.92 0.77 8.55
C LEU A 480 25.67 0.73 9.44
N THR A 481 24.90 -0.37 9.44
CA THR A 481 23.75 -0.51 10.37
C THR A 481 24.22 -0.73 11.81
N ILE A 482 25.37 -1.40 12.02
CA ILE A 482 26.02 -1.50 13.34
C ILE A 482 26.48 -0.12 13.79
N ALA A 483 27.17 0.64 12.92
CA ALA A 483 27.62 2.01 13.24
C ALA A 483 26.42 2.88 13.66
N ARG A 484 25.29 2.82 12.93
CA ARG A 484 24.05 3.55 13.27
C ARG A 484 23.53 3.21 14.68
N ALA A 485 23.55 1.94 15.06
CA ALA A 485 23.13 1.52 16.39
C ALA A 485 24.11 1.96 17.49
N VAL A 486 25.40 2.01 17.19
CA VAL A 486 26.45 2.48 18.10
C VAL A 486 26.39 4.01 18.29
N VAL A 487 26.11 4.79 17.23
CA VAL A 487 25.91 6.26 17.31
C VAL A 487 24.83 6.64 18.31
N LYS A 488 23.81 5.79 18.48
CA LYS A 488 22.73 6.01 19.44
C LYS A 488 23.21 6.03 20.89
N ASP A 489 24.35 5.43 21.17
CA ASP A 489 24.94 5.26 22.50
C ASP A 489 23.99 4.59 23.54
N PRO A 490 23.34 3.48 23.20
CA PRO A 490 22.29 2.88 24.00
C PRO A 490 22.82 2.18 25.26
N ASP A 491 21.95 2.00 26.29
CA ASP A 491 22.26 1.17 27.47
C ASP A 491 22.30 -0.33 27.11
N ILE A 492 21.44 -0.75 26.17
CA ILE A 492 21.33 -2.13 25.69
C ILE A 492 21.54 -2.15 24.18
N LEU A 493 22.52 -2.90 23.71
CA LEU A 493 22.80 -3.09 22.28
C LEU A 493 22.43 -4.51 21.86
N ILE A 494 21.55 -4.64 20.89
CA ILE A 494 21.10 -5.93 20.33
C ILE A 494 21.66 -6.08 18.91
N LEU A 495 22.39 -7.17 18.69
CA LEU A 495 22.98 -7.55 17.41
C LEU A 495 22.34 -8.86 16.94
N ASP A 496 21.26 -8.76 16.12
CA ASP A 496 20.54 -9.93 15.63
C ASP A 496 21.18 -10.46 14.33
N ASP A 497 21.90 -11.58 14.44
CA ASP A 497 22.66 -12.28 13.38
C ASP A 497 23.52 -11.34 12.49
N SER A 498 24.00 -10.27 13.12
CA SER A 498 24.67 -9.18 12.42
C SER A 498 26.07 -9.56 11.89
N ALA A 499 26.64 -10.65 12.37
CA ALA A 499 27.95 -11.17 11.96
C ALA A 499 27.88 -12.12 10.76
N SER A 500 26.71 -12.58 10.36
CA SER A 500 26.55 -13.58 9.29
C SER A 500 27.05 -13.10 7.92
N ALA A 501 26.94 -11.80 7.65
CA ALA A 501 27.42 -11.17 6.41
C ALA A 501 28.88 -10.70 6.47
N LEU A 502 29.55 -10.87 7.61
CA LEU A 502 30.95 -10.45 7.82
C LEU A 502 31.90 -11.64 7.64
N ASP A 503 33.10 -11.33 7.14
CA ASP A 503 34.21 -12.30 7.19
C ASP A 503 34.73 -12.48 8.62
N PHE A 504 35.42 -13.60 8.87
CA PHE A 504 35.87 -13.97 10.21
C PHE A 504 36.83 -12.94 10.85
N ALA A 505 37.67 -12.27 10.05
CA ALA A 505 38.64 -11.29 10.56
C ALA A 505 37.92 -10.01 10.99
N THR A 506 37.00 -9.53 10.20
CA THR A 506 36.15 -8.35 10.50
C THR A 506 35.26 -8.61 11.73
N ASP A 507 34.64 -9.79 11.81
CA ASP A 507 33.84 -10.21 12.98
C ASP A 507 34.67 -10.24 14.26
N ALA A 508 35.88 -10.79 14.21
CA ALA A 508 36.78 -10.82 15.36
C ALA A 508 37.17 -9.41 15.84
N LYS A 509 37.49 -8.50 14.91
CA LYS A 509 37.78 -7.10 15.23
C LYS A 509 36.58 -6.35 15.81
N LEU A 510 35.38 -6.55 15.22
CA LEU A 510 34.14 -5.98 15.73
C LEU A 510 33.89 -6.41 17.17
N ARG A 511 34.03 -7.71 17.46
CA ARG A 511 33.86 -8.24 18.83
C ARG A 511 34.85 -7.61 19.82
N SER A 512 36.11 -7.46 19.42
CA SER A 512 37.14 -6.77 20.25
C SER A 512 36.74 -5.31 20.51
N ALA A 513 36.26 -4.58 19.49
CA ALA A 513 35.80 -3.21 19.62
C ALA A 513 34.58 -3.10 20.54
N LEU A 514 33.60 -4.01 20.41
CA LEU A 514 32.41 -4.06 21.26
C LEU A 514 32.78 -4.34 22.75
N ARG A 515 33.74 -5.23 23.01
CA ARG A 515 34.27 -5.45 24.38
C ARG A 515 34.82 -4.18 25.02
N ASN A 516 35.49 -3.35 24.24
CA ASN A 516 36.02 -2.08 24.73
C ASN A 516 34.93 -1.02 25.00
N LEU A 517 33.73 -1.20 24.46
CA LEU A 517 32.54 -0.41 24.82
C LEU A 517 31.93 -0.86 26.16
N GLN A 518 32.29 -2.05 26.66
CA GLN A 518 31.80 -2.61 27.92
C GLN A 518 32.30 -1.77 29.09
N GLY A 519 31.70 -0.83 29.53
CA GLY A 519 31.90 -0.18 30.84
C GLY A 519 30.58 -0.18 31.60
N ASN A 520 29.47 0.05 30.87
CA ASN A 520 28.12 0.08 31.42
C ASN A 520 27.08 -0.48 30.43
N LYS A 521 27.48 -0.96 29.24
CA LYS A 521 26.54 -1.38 28.18
C LYS A 521 26.28 -2.87 28.22
N THR A 522 25.02 -3.25 28.18
CA THR A 522 24.57 -4.65 28.07
C THR A 522 24.46 -5.01 26.58
N ILE A 523 25.09 -6.11 26.14
CA ILE A 523 25.15 -6.47 24.72
C ILE A 523 24.52 -7.84 24.51
N PHE A 524 23.53 -7.92 23.62
CA PHE A 524 22.95 -9.18 23.16
C PHE A 524 23.51 -9.49 21.76
N ILE A 525 24.10 -10.68 21.60
CA ILE A 525 24.63 -11.17 20.33
C ILE A 525 23.86 -12.43 19.96
N VAL A 526 22.98 -12.32 18.98
CA VAL A 526 22.34 -13.48 18.37
C VAL A 526 23.22 -13.98 17.24
N SER A 527 23.59 -15.25 17.28
CA SER A 527 24.42 -15.85 16.23
C SER A 527 24.15 -17.34 16.08
N GLN A 528 24.38 -17.85 14.87
CA GLN A 528 24.46 -19.29 14.60
C GLN A 528 25.89 -19.82 14.77
N ARG A 529 26.89 -18.93 14.91
CA ARG A 529 28.30 -19.29 15.05
C ARG A 529 28.70 -19.27 16.51
N THR A 530 29.16 -20.39 17.02
CA THR A 530 29.67 -20.50 18.41
C THR A 530 30.89 -19.59 18.63
N SER A 531 31.76 -19.43 17.62
CA SER A 531 32.90 -18.52 17.67
C SER A 531 32.53 -17.06 17.95
N SER A 532 31.31 -16.64 17.62
CA SER A 532 30.84 -15.26 17.84
C SER A 532 30.36 -15.00 19.26
N ILE A 533 30.04 -16.06 20.03
CA ILE A 533 29.40 -15.92 21.36
C ILE A 533 30.16 -16.63 22.49
N GLN A 534 31.16 -17.46 22.20
CA GLN A 534 31.89 -18.26 23.21
C GLN A 534 32.54 -17.41 24.33
N PHE A 535 32.71 -16.11 24.10
CA PHE A 535 33.28 -15.18 25.10
C PHE A 535 32.21 -14.45 25.91
N ALA A 536 30.94 -14.70 25.64
CA ALA A 536 29.82 -14.06 26.36
C ALA A 536 29.82 -14.49 27.85
N ASP A 537 29.42 -13.56 28.71
CA ASP A 537 29.31 -13.83 30.16
C ASP A 537 28.23 -14.86 30.44
N GLN A 538 27.19 -14.90 29.59
CA GLN A 538 26.11 -15.88 29.63
C GLN A 538 25.69 -16.22 28.19
N ILE A 539 25.46 -17.49 27.92
CA ILE A 539 24.96 -17.99 26.65
C ILE A 539 23.61 -18.66 26.92
N ILE A 540 22.62 -18.31 26.09
CA ILE A 540 21.29 -18.91 26.07
C ILE A 540 21.19 -19.78 24.83
N VAL A 541 20.95 -21.08 25.03
CA VAL A 541 20.79 -22.05 23.93
C VAL A 541 19.31 -22.23 23.68
N MET A 542 18.88 -21.88 22.48
CA MET A 542 17.48 -21.95 22.05
C MET A 542 17.27 -23.16 21.16
N ASP A 543 16.24 -23.94 21.47
CA ASP A 543 15.76 -25.02 20.63
C ASP A 543 14.24 -25.12 20.71
N ASP A 544 13.59 -25.19 19.54
CA ASP A 544 12.13 -25.27 19.39
C ASP A 544 11.34 -24.32 20.32
N GLY A 545 11.75 -23.05 20.36
CA GLY A 545 11.11 -22.01 21.14
C GLY A 545 11.39 -22.05 22.65
N GLN A 546 12.29 -22.91 23.14
CA GLN A 546 12.64 -23.07 24.55
C GLN A 546 14.11 -22.74 24.79
N ALA A 547 14.42 -22.29 26.00
CA ALA A 547 15.79 -22.12 26.49
C ALA A 547 16.28 -23.43 27.10
N VAL A 548 16.96 -24.27 26.30
CA VAL A 548 17.38 -25.62 26.70
C VAL A 548 18.70 -25.63 27.46
N GLY A 549 19.42 -24.52 27.53
CA GLY A 549 20.64 -24.37 28.30
C GLY A 549 21.00 -22.91 28.53
N ILE A 550 21.42 -22.58 29.75
CA ILE A 550 21.86 -21.24 30.14
C ILE A 550 23.13 -21.39 30.97
N GLY A 551 24.22 -20.71 30.57
CA GLY A 551 25.50 -20.76 31.30
C GLY A 551 26.65 -20.17 30.51
N THR A 552 27.87 -20.35 30.99
CA THR A 552 29.09 -19.98 30.26
C THR A 552 29.40 -21.03 29.19
N HIS A 553 30.29 -20.69 28.25
CA HIS A 553 30.76 -21.63 27.22
C HIS A 553 31.22 -22.97 27.79
N GLU A 554 32.01 -22.95 28.84
CA GLU A 554 32.56 -24.15 29.49
C GLU A 554 31.48 -24.98 30.13
N GLN A 555 30.55 -24.35 30.88
CA GLN A 555 29.43 -25.03 31.52
C GLN A 555 28.51 -25.70 30.52
N LEU A 556 28.23 -25.04 29.38
CA LEU A 556 27.34 -25.57 28.35
C LEU A 556 27.99 -26.71 27.55
N LEU A 557 29.31 -26.70 27.37
CA LEU A 557 29.99 -27.83 26.76
C LEU A 557 29.88 -29.10 27.63
N GLU A 558 29.80 -28.95 28.96
CA GLU A 558 29.65 -30.08 29.87
C GLU A 558 28.19 -30.54 30.03
N ASN A 559 27.25 -29.56 30.15
CA ASN A 559 25.90 -29.83 30.63
C ASN A 559 24.81 -29.71 29.58
N CYS A 560 25.08 -29.20 28.36
CA CYS A 560 24.08 -29.02 27.30
C CYS A 560 24.49 -29.78 26.03
N GLU A 561 23.76 -30.86 25.74
CA GLU A 561 24.02 -31.73 24.58
C GLU A 561 23.87 -30.93 23.26
N ILE A 562 22.79 -30.16 23.14
CA ILE A 562 22.48 -29.34 21.95
C ILE A 562 23.60 -28.30 21.69
N TYR A 563 24.11 -27.64 22.73
CA TYR A 563 25.21 -26.70 22.57
C TYR A 563 26.48 -27.40 22.09
N ARG A 564 26.76 -28.59 22.63
CA ARG A 564 27.90 -29.40 22.24
C ARG A 564 27.82 -29.85 20.80
N GLU A 565 26.65 -30.30 20.35
CA GLU A 565 26.42 -30.68 18.95
C GLU A 565 26.64 -29.50 18.01
N ILE A 566 26.08 -28.31 18.33
CA ILE A 566 26.29 -27.08 17.54
C ILE A 566 27.77 -26.72 17.49
N TYR A 567 28.48 -26.81 18.62
CA TYR A 567 29.89 -26.52 18.70
C TYR A 567 30.72 -27.52 17.87
N GLU A 568 30.53 -28.82 18.06
CA GLU A 568 31.27 -29.87 17.35
C GLU A 568 31.00 -29.86 15.84
N SER A 569 29.83 -29.46 15.42
CA SER A 569 29.48 -29.32 13.99
C SER A 569 30.29 -28.22 13.28
N GLN A 570 30.76 -27.21 14.00
CA GLN A 570 31.48 -26.06 13.46
C GLN A 570 33.00 -26.19 13.48
N PHE A 571 33.56 -27.15 14.25
CA PHE A 571 35.01 -27.38 14.36
C PHE A 571 35.37 -28.77 13.84
N LYS A 572 36.53 -28.87 13.16
CA LYS A 572 37.06 -30.15 12.72
C LYS A 572 37.50 -31.00 13.95
N LYS A 573 37.27 -32.31 13.92
CA LYS A 573 37.64 -33.23 14.99
C LYS A 573 39.13 -33.09 15.43
N GLU A 574 40.03 -32.74 14.51
CA GLU A 574 41.47 -32.54 14.78
C GLU A 574 41.77 -31.31 15.65
N ASP A 575 40.99 -30.22 15.50
CA ASP A 575 41.15 -28.99 16.29
C ASP A 575 40.56 -29.18 17.70
N LEU A 576 39.51 -29.98 17.84
CA LEU A 576 38.93 -30.36 19.13
C LEU A 576 39.86 -31.25 19.99
N GLN A 577 40.64 -32.12 19.35
CA GLN A 577 41.65 -32.92 20.05
C GLN A 577 42.85 -32.09 20.56
N LYS A 578 43.26 -31.05 19.84
CA LYS A 578 44.31 -30.13 20.27
C LYS A 578 43.93 -29.28 21.49
N GLN A 579 42.68 -28.87 21.58
CA GLN A 579 42.16 -28.12 22.74
C GLN A 579 42.04 -29.01 24.00
N LYS A 580 41.65 -30.27 23.84
CA LYS A 580 41.62 -31.27 24.95
C LYS A 580 43.02 -31.73 25.41
N GLY A 581 44.02 -31.61 24.55
CA GLY A 581 45.42 -32.00 24.86
C GLY A 581 46.31 -30.88 25.40
N GLY A 582 45.81 -29.64 25.49
CA GLY A 582 46.57 -28.47 25.98
C GLY A 582 46.31 -28.09 27.45
N ALA A 583 45.55 -28.88 28.19
CA ALA A 583 45.26 -28.69 29.60
C ALA A 583 45.99 -29.78 30.45
N PHE A 584 47.32 -29.75 30.42
CA PHE A 584 48.20 -30.36 31.42
C PHE A 584 49.35 -29.43 31.70
#